data_6a317ca3d1bab06a185fbf9cb92d15c6
#
_entry.id   6a317ca3d1bab06a185fbf9cb92d15c6
#
_cell.length_a   1.000
_cell.length_b   1.000
_cell.length_c   1.000
_cell.angle_alpha   90.00
_cell.angle_beta   90.00
_cell.angle_gamma   90.00
#
_symmetry.space_group_name_H-M   'P 1'
#
loop_
_entity.id
_entity.type
_entity.pdbx_description
1 polymer ?
#
loop_
_entity_poly.entity_id
_entity_poly.type
_entity_poly.pdbx_seq_one_letter_code
_entity_poly.pdbx_strand_id
1 'polypeptide(L)'
;DLIKFYEEIEKSMLLFFSEKLNIEIGDFSKVKLEDLMKKKKYGAELQNQILKIFNDIEIARYSPMSDYEKSNELLNECILVIRKIESNRK
;
A
#
# COMPACT_ATOMS: atom_id res chain seq x y z
N ASP A 1 -3.83 9.74 -17.65
CA ASP A 1 -4.93 8.87 -17.27
C ASP A 1 -4.80 8.42 -15.82
N LEU A 2 -5.72 8.86 -14.97
CA LEU A 2 -5.67 8.59 -13.54
C LEU A 2 -5.86 7.09 -13.21
N ILE A 3 -6.68 6.39 -13.98
CA ILE A 3 -6.89 4.96 -13.75
C ILE A 3 -5.57 4.20 -13.90
N LYS A 4 -4.83 4.52 -14.94
CA LYS A 4 -3.54 3.91 -15.19
C LYS A 4 -2.53 4.25 -14.09
N PHE A 5 -2.58 5.48 -13.60
CA PHE A 5 -1.73 5.94 -12.51
C PHE A 5 -1.99 5.11 -11.24
N TYR A 6 -3.26 4.90 -10.89
CA TYR A 6 -3.60 4.11 -9.71
C TYR A 6 -3.25 2.64 -9.87
N GLU A 7 -3.39 2.10 -11.09
CA GLU A 7 -2.98 0.73 -11.37
C GLU A 7 -1.47 0.55 -11.15
N GLU A 8 -0.69 1.53 -11.57
CA GLU A 8 0.76 1.47 -11.40
C GLU A 8 1.16 1.58 -9.92
N ILE A 9 0.47 2.44 -9.17
CA ILE A 9 0.71 2.53 -7.73
C ILE A 9 0.39 1.20 -7.05
N GLU A 10 -0.75 0.61 -7.37
CA GLU A 10 -1.15 -0.67 -6.80
C GLU A 10 -0.12 -1.74 -7.10
N LYS A 11 0.29 -1.84 -8.34
CA LYS A 11 1.28 -2.82 -8.77
C LYS A 11 2.60 -2.65 -8.00
N SER A 12 3.06 -1.41 -7.87
CA SER A 12 4.29 -1.11 -7.16
C SER A 12 4.20 -1.48 -5.68
N MET A 13 3.08 -1.16 -5.05
CA MET A 13 2.89 -1.48 -3.63
C MET A 13 2.77 -2.98 -3.40
N LEU A 14 2.07 -3.69 -4.29
CA LEU A 14 1.97 -5.14 -4.19
C LEU A 14 3.34 -5.79 -4.33
N LEU A 15 4.15 -5.34 -5.27
CA LEU A 15 5.50 -5.87 -5.44
C LEU A 15 6.36 -5.59 -4.22
N PHE A 16 6.31 -4.37 -3.71
CA PHE A 16 7.08 -3.99 -2.53
C PHE A 16 6.74 -4.88 -1.33
N PHE A 17 5.46 -5.01 -1.03
CA PHE A 17 5.05 -5.78 0.14
C PHE A 17 5.18 -7.29 -0.08
N SER A 18 5.05 -7.77 -1.31
CA SER A 18 5.27 -9.19 -1.57
C SER A 18 6.72 -9.54 -1.25
N GLU A 19 7.66 -8.68 -1.56
CA GLU A 19 9.06 -8.89 -1.21
C GLU A 19 9.32 -8.74 0.27
N LYS A 20 8.80 -7.67 0.88
CA LYS A 20 9.06 -7.40 2.30
C LYS A 20 8.42 -8.44 3.22
N LEU A 21 7.24 -8.91 2.89
CA LEU A 21 6.50 -9.84 3.73
C LEU A 21 6.55 -11.27 3.22
N ASN A 22 7.25 -11.49 2.12
CA ASN A 22 7.40 -12.80 1.51
C ASN A 22 6.05 -13.45 1.19
N ILE A 23 5.19 -12.68 0.52
CA ILE A 23 3.87 -13.13 0.07
C ILE A 23 3.88 -13.22 -1.45
N GLU A 24 3.34 -14.30 -2.00
CA GLU A 24 3.11 -14.36 -3.43
C GLU A 24 1.99 -13.39 -3.82
N ILE A 25 2.14 -12.68 -4.93
CA ILE A 25 1.15 -11.68 -5.34
C ILE A 25 -0.24 -12.29 -5.48
N GLY A 26 -0.34 -13.52 -5.98
CA GLY A 26 -1.62 -14.22 -6.12
C GLY A 26 -2.30 -14.53 -4.79
N ASP A 27 -1.54 -14.57 -3.70
CA ASP A 27 -2.05 -14.86 -2.36
C ASP A 27 -2.31 -13.60 -1.53
N PHE A 28 -2.17 -12.43 -2.13
CA PHE A 28 -2.28 -11.18 -1.42
C PHE A 28 -3.74 -10.87 -1.05
N SER A 29 -4.01 -10.73 0.24
CA SER A 29 -5.32 -10.36 0.76
C SER A 29 -5.14 -9.48 1.98
N LYS A 30 -6.18 -8.73 2.36
CA LYS A 30 -6.12 -7.88 3.54
C LYS A 30 -5.86 -8.69 4.80
N VAL A 31 -6.50 -9.85 4.93
CA VAL A 31 -6.33 -10.70 6.10
C VAL A 31 -4.91 -11.20 6.21
N LYS A 32 -4.36 -11.67 5.11
CA LYS A 32 -2.99 -12.16 5.09
C LYS A 32 -1.99 -11.04 5.33
N LEU A 33 -2.24 -9.87 4.75
CA LEU A 33 -1.40 -8.69 4.96
C LEU A 33 -1.37 -8.30 6.43
N GLU A 34 -2.54 -8.21 7.09
CA GLU A 34 -2.62 -7.87 8.50
C GLU A 34 -1.86 -8.87 9.38
N ASP A 35 -2.06 -10.15 9.10
CA ASP A 35 -1.43 -11.22 9.86
C ASP A 35 0.10 -11.14 9.78
N LEU A 36 0.62 -10.92 8.58
CA LEU A 36 2.06 -10.85 8.36
C LEU A 36 2.67 -9.57 8.90
N MET A 37 1.91 -8.46 8.88
CA MET A 37 2.39 -7.23 9.50
C MET A 37 2.53 -7.39 11.00
N LYS A 38 1.63 -8.12 11.64
CA LYS A 38 1.73 -8.43 13.06
C LYS A 38 2.94 -9.30 13.35
N LYS A 39 3.17 -10.29 12.51
CA LYS A 39 4.34 -11.17 12.65
C LYS A 39 5.66 -10.42 12.50
N LYS A 40 5.68 -9.42 11.62
CA LYS A 40 6.85 -8.56 11.45
C LYS A 40 6.94 -7.48 12.52
N LYS A 41 5.98 -7.43 13.43
CA LYS A 41 5.93 -6.47 14.54
C LYS A 41 5.84 -5.02 14.09
N TYR A 42 5.13 -4.78 13.00
CA TYR A 42 4.83 -3.40 12.60
C TYR A 42 3.90 -2.77 13.63
N GLY A 43 4.19 -1.54 14.02
CA GLY A 43 3.35 -0.82 14.96
C GLY A 43 1.93 -0.59 14.41
N ALA A 44 0.97 -0.41 15.32
CA ALA A 44 -0.43 -0.22 14.92
C ALA A 44 -0.61 0.95 13.97
N GLU A 45 0.10 2.05 14.18
CA GLU A 45 0.02 3.22 13.32
C GLU A 45 0.46 2.89 11.89
N LEU A 46 1.60 2.20 11.77
CA LEU A 46 2.11 1.81 10.46
C LEU A 46 1.15 0.83 9.75
N GLN A 47 0.62 -0.14 10.49
CA GLN A 47 -0.35 -1.07 9.94
C GLN A 47 -1.57 -0.33 9.40
N ASN A 48 -2.09 0.63 10.16
CA ASN A 48 -3.26 1.41 9.74
C ASN A 48 -2.96 2.25 8.50
N GLN A 49 -1.76 2.82 8.42
CA GLN A 49 -1.36 3.60 7.24
C GLN A 49 -1.29 2.73 6.00
N ILE A 50 -0.75 1.52 6.11
CA ILE A 50 -0.65 0.59 4.99
C ILE A 50 -2.04 0.16 4.53
N LEU A 51 -2.91 -0.21 5.47
CA LEU A 51 -4.26 -0.62 5.12
C LEU A 51 -5.06 0.52 4.49
N LYS A 52 -4.86 1.74 4.97
CA LYS A 52 -5.51 2.91 4.38
C LYS A 52 -5.09 3.11 2.93
N ILE A 53 -3.79 2.94 2.65
CA ILE A 53 -3.27 3.08 1.29
C ILE A 53 -3.95 2.09 0.35
N PHE A 54 -4.02 0.81 0.73
CA PHE A 54 -4.65 -0.19 -0.12
C PHE A 54 -6.15 0.05 -0.28
N ASN A 55 -6.80 0.52 0.77
CA ASN A 55 -8.22 0.87 0.69
C ASN A 55 -8.44 2.06 -0.25
N ASP A 56 -7.59 3.08 -0.17
CA ASP A 56 -7.68 4.26 -1.03
C ASP A 56 -7.43 3.89 -2.50
N ILE A 57 -6.49 2.99 -2.76
CA ILE A 57 -6.24 2.49 -4.12
C ILE A 57 -7.49 1.80 -4.67
N GLU A 58 -8.11 0.94 -3.86
CA GLU A 58 -9.30 0.22 -4.27
C GLU A 58 -10.45 1.18 -4.59
N ILE A 59 -10.68 2.17 -3.73
CA ILE A 59 -11.70 3.18 -3.96
C ILE A 59 -11.43 3.96 -5.24
N ALA A 60 -10.18 4.37 -5.43
CA ALA A 60 -9.80 5.17 -6.60
C ALA A 60 -9.98 4.41 -7.91
N ARG A 61 -9.75 3.12 -7.92
CA ARG A 61 -9.91 2.30 -9.13
C ARG A 61 -11.36 2.15 -9.54
N TYR A 62 -12.28 2.15 -8.57
CA TYR A 62 -13.69 1.92 -8.84
C TYR A 62 -14.53 3.19 -8.78
N SER A 63 -13.91 4.32 -8.45
CA SER A 63 -14.60 5.61 -8.39
C SER A 63 -14.04 6.56 -9.43
N PRO A 64 -14.86 7.02 -10.39
CA PRO A 64 -14.38 7.97 -11.39
C PRO A 64 -14.20 9.39 -10.84
N MET A 65 -14.49 9.60 -9.57
CA MET A 65 -14.41 10.94 -8.94
C MET A 65 -13.02 11.30 -8.44
N SER A 66 -12.05 10.48 -8.67
CA SER A 66 -10.67 10.74 -8.25
C SER A 66 -10.06 11.88 -9.06
N ASP A 67 -9.28 12.74 -8.38
CA ASP A 67 -8.63 13.87 -9.02
C ASP A 67 -7.11 13.82 -8.80
N TYR A 68 -6.40 14.76 -9.43
CA TYR A 68 -4.94 14.80 -9.35
C TYR A 68 -4.45 15.11 -7.95
N GLU A 69 -5.19 15.91 -7.21
CA GLU A 69 -4.79 16.25 -5.85
C GLU A 69 -4.79 15.03 -4.96
N LYS A 70 -5.85 14.23 -5.04
CA LYS A 70 -5.94 12.99 -4.27
C LYS A 70 -4.90 11.98 -4.71
N SER A 71 -4.60 11.92 -6.00
CA SER A 71 -3.59 11.00 -6.50
C SER A 71 -2.19 11.36 -5.97
N ASN A 72 -1.89 12.65 -5.89
CA ASN A 72 -0.62 13.11 -5.34
C ASN A 72 -0.52 12.82 -3.84
N GLU A 73 -1.62 12.99 -3.11
CA GLU A 73 -1.65 12.66 -1.68
C GLU A 73 -1.39 11.17 -1.47
N LEU A 74 -2.02 10.33 -2.26
CA LEU A 74 -1.82 8.89 -2.15
C LEU A 74 -0.38 8.51 -2.45
N LEU A 75 0.19 9.09 -3.50
CA LEU A 75 1.58 8.82 -3.85
C LEU A 75 2.52 9.21 -2.71
N ASN A 76 2.28 10.38 -2.10
CA ASN A 76 3.08 10.84 -0.97
C ASN A 76 2.96 9.91 0.22
N GLU A 77 1.76 9.42 0.51
CA GLU A 77 1.55 8.46 1.59
C GLU A 77 2.33 7.17 1.34
N CYS A 78 2.31 6.69 0.11
CA CYS A 78 3.07 5.50 -0.26
C CYS A 78 4.57 5.69 -0.04
N ILE A 79 5.09 6.83 -0.46
CA ILE A 79 6.51 7.14 -0.30
C ILE A 79 6.88 7.19 1.19
N LEU A 80 6.03 7.84 2.01
CA LEU A 80 6.30 7.94 3.44
C LEU A 80 6.31 6.57 4.11
N VAL A 81 5.37 5.71 3.75
CA VAL A 81 5.31 4.36 4.33
C VAL A 81 6.54 3.55 3.93
N ILE A 82 6.91 3.60 2.65
CA ILE A 82 8.09 2.89 2.18
C ILE A 82 9.33 3.36 2.94
N ARG A 83 9.48 4.67 3.11
CA ARG A 83 10.61 5.23 3.87
C ARG A 83 10.62 4.76 5.31
N LYS A 84 9.46 4.72 5.96
CA LYS A 84 9.37 4.24 7.34
C LYS A 84 9.82 2.78 7.45
N ILE A 85 9.38 1.95 6.53
CA ILE A 85 9.74 0.53 6.53
C ILE A 85 11.24 0.37 6.27
N GLU A 86 11.77 1.08 5.28
CA GLU A 86 13.19 0.99 4.95
C GLU A 86 14.09 1.56 6.04
N SER A 87 13.67 2.62 6.72
CA SER A 87 14.48 3.23 7.78
C SER A 87 14.52 2.36 9.04
N ASN A 88 13.54 1.52 9.27
CA ASN A 88 13.52 0.59 10.40
C ASN A 88 14.24 -0.73 10.10
N ARG A 89 14.80 -0.83 8.93
CA ARG A 89 15.53 -1.99 8.50
C ARG A 89 16.89 -2.05 9.17
N LYS A 90 17.21 -3.18 9.76
CA LYS A 90 18.52 -3.40 10.38
C LYS A 90 19.14 -4.68 9.86
#